data_a95d6f775560950f259d025b9ac7fc8d
#
_entry.id   a95d6f775560950f259d025b9ac7fc8d
#
_cell.length_a   1.000
_cell.length_b   1.000
_cell.length_c   1.000
_cell.angle_alpha   90.00
_cell.angle_beta   90.00
_cell.angle_gamma   90.00
#
_symmetry.space_group_name_H-M   'P 1'
#
loop_
_entity.id
_entity.type
_entity.pdbx_description
1 polymer ?
#
loop_
_entity_poly.entity_id
_entity_poly.type
_entity_poly.pdbx_seq_one_letter_code
_entity_poly.pdbx_strand_id
1 'polypeptide(L)'
;SSAASDVYKRQARTKLAQGKMTEAAKLAEEVIGDANFSLADFDQIFRGKANREEIFSFVNLLNESSVNLSASLYSRASANGGSYTYAPTTKVMNMFEPDDKRTAISIDMQETNEVINKYPGGEVTTDPIIITRLGEMYLISAEAQGLSKGLTRLNELRNFRGLPSVHPATEEDFIDAILNERHTELLAEGFRWFDLVRLNRLESDLGFERKYNKLPIPAKERSLNKLLNQNSYWAN
;
A
#
# COMPACT_ATOMS: atom_id res chain seq x y z
N SER A 1 -3.89 5.72 -21.06
CA SER A 1 -3.23 4.42 -20.80
C SER A 1 -3.90 3.35 -21.65
N SER A 2 -3.15 2.47 -22.29
CA SER A 2 -3.77 1.38 -23.02
C SER A 2 -4.31 0.35 -22.00
N ALA A 3 -5.50 -0.22 -22.26
CA ALA A 3 -6.09 -1.28 -21.43
C ALA A 3 -5.12 -2.46 -21.19
N ALA A 4 -4.20 -2.73 -22.12
CA ALA A 4 -3.15 -3.74 -21.97
C ALA A 4 -2.20 -3.43 -20.80
N SER A 5 -1.80 -2.18 -20.63
CA SER A 5 -0.92 -1.72 -19.53
C SER A 5 -1.57 -1.98 -18.16
N ASP A 6 -2.87 -1.75 -17.99
CA ASP A 6 -3.58 -1.99 -16.73
C ASP A 6 -3.68 -3.48 -16.38
N VAL A 7 -3.78 -4.34 -17.39
CA VAL A 7 -3.79 -5.81 -17.21
C VAL A 7 -2.45 -6.30 -16.68
N TYR A 8 -1.33 -5.87 -17.25
CA TYR A 8 0.01 -6.30 -16.81
C TYR A 8 0.31 -5.93 -15.35
N LYS A 9 -0.17 -4.80 -14.88
CA LYS A 9 0.05 -4.30 -13.52
C LYS A 9 -0.68 -5.11 -12.46
N ARG A 10 -1.95 -5.40 -12.70
CA ARG A 10 -2.73 -6.30 -11.83
C ARG A 10 -2.13 -7.70 -11.82
N GLN A 11 -1.59 -8.14 -12.96
CA GLN A 11 -0.90 -9.43 -13.06
C GLN A 11 0.39 -9.44 -12.24
N ALA A 12 1.21 -8.38 -12.24
CA ALA A 12 2.45 -8.31 -11.44
C ALA A 12 2.16 -8.53 -9.95
N ARG A 13 1.18 -7.81 -9.38
CA ARG A 13 0.71 -7.99 -8.00
C ARG A 13 0.21 -9.42 -7.73
N THR A 14 -0.60 -9.94 -8.65
CA THR A 14 -1.13 -11.31 -8.54
C THR A 14 -0.01 -12.35 -8.56
N LYS A 15 0.98 -12.20 -9.44
CA LYS A 15 2.13 -13.10 -9.53
C LYS A 15 3.00 -13.05 -8.28
N LEU A 16 3.23 -11.85 -7.73
CA LEU A 16 3.92 -11.70 -6.44
C LEU A 16 3.18 -12.46 -5.33
N ALA A 17 1.86 -12.25 -5.21
CA ALA A 17 1.03 -12.92 -4.21
C ALA A 17 1.01 -14.46 -4.38
N GLN A 18 1.19 -14.96 -5.59
CA GLN A 18 1.31 -16.40 -5.91
C GLN A 18 2.72 -16.95 -5.70
N GLY A 19 3.71 -16.14 -5.33
CA GLY A 19 5.11 -16.55 -5.23
C GLY A 19 5.79 -16.78 -6.58
N LYS A 20 5.20 -16.34 -7.68
CA LYS A 20 5.74 -16.48 -9.05
C LYS A 20 6.69 -15.34 -9.37
N MET A 21 7.84 -15.33 -8.69
CA MET A 21 8.76 -14.19 -8.66
C MET A 21 9.27 -13.77 -10.04
N THR A 22 9.69 -14.72 -10.88
CA THR A 22 10.19 -14.41 -12.24
C THR A 22 9.14 -13.70 -13.11
N GLU A 23 7.88 -14.17 -13.04
CA GLU A 23 6.79 -13.55 -13.78
C GLU A 23 6.42 -12.17 -13.19
N ALA A 24 6.41 -12.04 -11.85
CA ALA A 24 6.13 -10.78 -11.18
C ALA A 24 7.18 -9.71 -11.55
N ALA A 25 8.48 -10.07 -11.49
CA ALA A 25 9.56 -9.20 -11.89
C ALA A 25 9.43 -8.74 -13.35
N LYS A 26 9.22 -9.68 -14.27
CA LYS A 26 9.06 -9.36 -15.69
C LYS A 26 7.95 -8.35 -15.93
N LEU A 27 6.76 -8.60 -15.38
CA LEU A 27 5.59 -7.73 -15.56
C LEU A 27 5.79 -6.35 -14.92
N ALA A 28 6.42 -6.28 -13.77
CA ALA A 28 6.74 -5.00 -13.12
C ALA A 28 7.76 -4.19 -13.94
N GLU A 29 8.80 -4.83 -14.46
CA GLU A 29 9.82 -4.19 -15.32
C GLU A 29 9.23 -3.69 -16.63
N GLU A 30 8.30 -4.40 -17.25
CA GLU A 30 7.59 -3.93 -18.44
C GLU A 30 6.84 -2.61 -18.19
N VAL A 31 6.28 -2.45 -16.99
CA VAL A 31 5.61 -1.19 -16.61
C VAL A 31 6.60 -0.09 -16.28
N ILE A 32 7.68 -0.41 -15.55
CA ILE A 32 8.73 0.56 -15.21
C ILE A 32 9.41 1.09 -16.47
N GLY A 33 9.60 0.23 -17.49
CA GLY A 33 10.19 0.59 -18.77
C GLY A 33 9.25 1.33 -19.74
N ASP A 34 7.96 1.43 -19.42
CA ASP A 34 7.00 2.14 -20.26
C ASP A 34 7.16 3.66 -20.10
N ALA A 35 7.58 4.33 -21.18
CA ALA A 35 7.82 5.78 -21.20
C ALA A 35 6.58 6.64 -20.88
N ASN A 36 5.38 6.06 -20.82
CA ASN A 36 4.18 6.79 -20.41
C ASN A 36 4.11 6.99 -18.91
N PHE A 37 4.88 6.26 -18.10
CA PHE A 37 4.88 6.34 -16.64
C PHE A 37 6.21 6.84 -16.10
N SER A 38 6.14 7.57 -14.98
CA SER A 38 7.30 8.02 -14.23
C SER A 38 6.90 8.25 -12.78
N LEU A 39 7.84 8.08 -11.84
CA LEU A 39 7.60 8.44 -10.44
C LEU A 39 7.21 9.92 -10.32
N ALA A 40 6.35 10.22 -9.38
CA ALA A 40 5.86 11.57 -9.08
C ALA A 40 5.88 11.82 -7.57
N ASP A 41 5.94 13.08 -7.16
CA ASP A 41 5.85 13.44 -5.76
C ASP A 41 4.47 13.12 -5.18
N PHE A 42 4.41 12.77 -3.89
CA PHE A 42 3.16 12.38 -3.24
C PHE A 42 2.07 13.45 -3.27
N ASP A 43 2.44 14.73 -3.26
CA ASP A 43 1.48 15.82 -3.40
C ASP A 43 0.81 15.84 -4.79
N GLN A 44 1.49 15.39 -5.82
CA GLN A 44 0.88 15.24 -7.14
C GLN A 44 -0.09 14.07 -7.16
N ILE A 45 0.31 12.94 -6.56
CA ILE A 45 -0.50 11.71 -6.55
C ILE A 45 -1.75 11.88 -5.69
N PHE A 46 -1.57 12.30 -4.41
CA PHE A 46 -2.64 12.31 -3.40
C PHE A 46 -3.36 13.66 -3.24
N ARG A 47 -3.05 14.65 -4.05
CA ARG A 47 -3.76 15.94 -4.11
C ARG A 47 -4.41 16.19 -5.48
N GLY A 48 -4.67 15.10 -6.24
CA GLY A 48 -5.41 15.15 -7.48
C GLY A 48 -4.75 15.98 -8.60
N LYS A 49 -3.43 16.15 -8.54
CA LYS A 49 -2.68 16.86 -9.57
C LYS A 49 -2.33 15.91 -10.71
N ALA A 50 -2.19 16.44 -11.92
CA ALA A 50 -1.75 15.66 -13.07
C ALA A 50 -0.37 15.04 -12.80
N ASN A 51 -0.27 13.72 -12.93
CA ASN A 51 0.97 12.98 -12.70
C ASN A 51 1.05 11.77 -13.63
N ARG A 52 2.24 11.15 -13.68
CA ARG A 52 2.50 9.98 -14.52
C ARG A 52 2.81 8.72 -13.69
N GLU A 53 2.67 8.78 -12.38
CA GLU A 53 2.82 7.63 -11.48
C GLU A 53 1.53 6.85 -11.35
N GLU A 54 0.41 7.56 -11.37
CA GLU A 54 -0.92 6.96 -11.29
C GLU A 54 -1.23 6.18 -12.56
N ILE A 55 -1.53 4.91 -12.39
CA ILE A 55 -1.73 3.98 -13.47
C ILE A 55 -3.20 3.67 -13.69
N PHE A 56 -3.91 3.41 -12.57
CA PHE A 56 -5.34 3.21 -12.54
C PHE A 56 -5.92 3.70 -11.24
N SER A 57 -6.92 4.56 -11.34
CA SER A 57 -7.70 5.06 -10.20
C SER A 57 -9.18 5.19 -10.58
N PHE A 58 -10.01 5.26 -9.56
CA PHE A 58 -11.37 5.74 -9.70
C PHE A 58 -11.41 7.22 -9.34
N VAL A 59 -11.91 8.02 -10.25
CA VAL A 59 -12.14 9.45 -10.01
C VAL A 59 -13.42 9.59 -9.20
N ASN A 60 -13.34 10.27 -8.06
CA ASN A 60 -14.50 10.66 -7.28
C ASN A 60 -15.04 12.00 -7.80
N LEU A 61 -16.18 11.97 -8.49
CA LEU A 61 -16.87 13.18 -8.91
C LEU A 61 -17.81 13.66 -7.81
N LEU A 62 -17.90 14.97 -7.66
CA LEU A 62 -18.69 15.66 -6.65
C LEU A 62 -20.12 15.13 -6.46
N ASN A 63 -20.76 14.71 -7.53
CA ASN A 63 -22.16 14.31 -7.54
C ASN A 63 -22.38 12.80 -7.64
N GLU A 64 -21.31 12.00 -7.72
CA GLU A 64 -21.40 10.57 -8.02
C GLU A 64 -20.83 9.67 -6.91
N SER A 65 -19.96 10.20 -6.04
CA SER A 65 -19.25 9.39 -5.07
C SER A 65 -19.90 9.40 -3.69
N SER A 66 -20.19 8.21 -3.19
CA SER A 66 -20.49 7.96 -1.78
C SER A 66 -19.26 7.51 -0.98
N VAL A 67 -18.12 7.35 -1.62
CA VAL A 67 -16.88 6.86 -0.97
C VAL A 67 -16.11 8.03 -0.39
N ASN A 68 -16.08 8.08 0.93
CA ASN A 68 -15.35 9.09 1.67
C ASN A 68 -14.27 8.42 2.53
N LEU A 69 -13.07 8.27 1.98
CA LEU A 69 -11.94 7.68 2.69
C LEU A 69 -11.50 8.57 3.85
N SER A 70 -11.55 9.88 3.68
CA SER A 70 -11.13 10.85 4.70
C SER A 70 -12.01 10.83 5.95
N ALA A 71 -13.31 10.58 5.82
CA ALA A 71 -14.23 10.62 6.95
C ALA A 71 -13.84 9.70 8.11
N SER A 72 -13.23 8.53 7.82
CA SER A 72 -12.80 7.59 8.84
C SER A 72 -11.39 7.88 9.40
N LEU A 73 -10.61 8.69 8.71
CA LEU A 73 -9.18 8.92 8.98
C LEU A 73 -8.93 10.26 9.69
N TYR A 74 -9.79 11.25 9.46
CA TYR A 74 -9.62 12.58 10.04
C TYR A 74 -10.30 12.74 11.39
N SER A 75 -9.73 13.60 12.23
CA SER A 75 -10.29 14.02 13.50
C SER A 75 -11.63 14.73 13.31
N ARG A 76 -12.55 14.57 14.28
CA ARG A 76 -13.83 15.27 14.32
C ARG A 76 -13.67 16.79 14.43
N ALA A 77 -12.57 17.23 15.01
CA ALA A 77 -12.25 18.65 15.16
C ALA A 77 -11.63 19.27 13.89
N SER A 78 -11.29 18.44 12.88
CA SER A 78 -10.70 18.97 11.66
C SER A 78 -11.74 19.74 10.85
N ALA A 79 -11.28 20.75 10.09
CA ALA A 79 -12.12 21.52 9.18
C ALA A 79 -12.81 20.63 8.12
N ASN A 80 -12.22 19.46 7.83
CA ASN A 80 -12.77 18.48 6.88
C ASN A 80 -13.80 17.54 7.49
N GLY A 81 -14.03 17.60 8.80
CA GLY A 81 -15.06 16.83 9.52
C GLY A 81 -14.90 15.31 9.37
N GLY A 82 -14.31 14.65 10.36
CA GLY A 82 -14.11 13.20 10.33
C GLY A 82 -14.82 12.47 11.46
N SER A 83 -14.91 11.14 11.36
CA SER A 83 -15.36 10.29 12.47
C SER A 83 -14.20 9.80 13.36
N TYR A 84 -12.97 9.92 12.87
CA TYR A 84 -11.75 9.43 13.52
C TYR A 84 -11.86 7.97 13.94
N THR A 85 -12.38 7.15 13.04
CA THR A 85 -12.58 5.72 13.30
C THR A 85 -11.26 4.95 13.31
N TYR A 86 -10.32 5.38 12.47
CA TYR A 86 -8.98 4.78 12.35
C TYR A 86 -7.92 5.86 12.53
N ALA A 87 -7.03 5.64 13.49
CA ALA A 87 -5.89 6.49 13.74
C ALA A 87 -4.59 5.72 13.45
N PRO A 88 -3.53 6.39 12.99
CA PRO A 88 -2.21 5.78 12.95
C PRO A 88 -1.74 5.48 14.37
N THR A 89 -0.97 4.41 14.53
CA THR A 89 -0.29 4.15 15.80
C THR A 89 0.96 5.02 15.91
N THR A 90 1.46 5.24 17.12
CA THR A 90 2.74 5.93 17.34
C THR A 90 3.88 5.28 16.55
N LYS A 91 3.85 3.95 16.36
CA LYS A 91 4.82 3.25 15.49
C LYS A 91 4.75 3.77 14.04
N VAL A 92 3.55 3.98 13.51
CA VAL A 92 3.36 4.52 12.16
C VAL A 92 3.81 5.98 12.07
N MET A 93 3.49 6.80 13.07
CA MET A 93 3.93 8.20 13.09
C MET A 93 5.46 8.33 13.09
N ASN A 94 6.17 7.42 13.74
CA ASN A 94 7.61 7.44 13.89
C ASN A 94 8.38 6.60 12.84
N MET A 95 7.71 6.01 11.86
CA MET A 95 8.38 5.15 10.87
C MET A 95 9.03 5.91 9.72
N PHE A 96 8.65 7.17 9.51
CA PHE A 96 9.21 7.99 8.45
C PHE A 96 10.58 8.53 8.86
N GLU A 97 11.57 8.31 7.99
CA GLU A 97 12.92 8.82 8.18
C GLU A 97 12.97 10.36 8.04
N PRO A 98 13.95 11.04 8.64
CA PRO A 98 14.20 12.44 8.33
C PRO A 98 14.39 12.63 6.81
N ASP A 99 13.91 13.73 6.27
CA ASP A 99 13.96 14.07 4.84
C ASP A 99 13.09 13.22 3.90
N ASP A 100 12.31 12.26 4.43
CA ASP A 100 11.34 11.53 3.62
C ASP A 100 10.26 12.48 3.10
N LYS A 101 10.28 12.73 1.78
CA LYS A 101 9.34 13.63 1.10
C LYS A 101 7.88 13.22 1.21
N ARG A 102 7.61 11.97 1.61
CA ARG A 102 6.25 11.43 1.77
C ARG A 102 5.59 11.83 3.09
N THR A 103 6.38 12.21 4.10
CA THR A 103 5.91 12.41 5.48
C THR A 103 4.72 13.35 5.56
N ALA A 104 4.87 14.58 5.06
CA ALA A 104 3.83 15.61 5.15
C ALA A 104 2.52 15.28 4.42
N ILE A 105 2.59 14.38 3.41
CA ILE A 105 1.41 13.95 2.66
C ILE A 105 0.79 12.70 3.30
N SER A 106 1.59 11.88 3.96
CA SER A 106 1.14 10.58 4.50
C SER A 106 0.52 10.68 5.88
N ILE A 107 1.10 11.49 6.76
CA ILE A 107 0.70 11.65 8.16
C ILE A 107 0.69 13.13 8.55
N ASP A 108 -0.11 13.47 9.55
CA ASP A 108 -0.18 14.83 10.10
C ASP A 108 -0.68 14.80 11.54
N MET A 109 -0.54 15.96 12.22
CA MET A 109 -1.15 16.23 13.51
C MET A 109 -2.26 17.26 13.32
N GLN A 110 -3.49 16.88 13.65
CA GLN A 110 -4.63 17.80 13.67
C GLN A 110 -5.01 18.10 15.12
N GLU A 111 -4.64 19.26 15.60
CA GLU A 111 -4.65 19.62 17.04
C GLU A 111 -3.82 18.63 17.84
N THR A 112 -4.44 17.72 18.60
CA THR A 112 -3.78 16.65 19.37
C THR A 112 -3.95 15.26 18.78
N ASN A 113 -4.57 15.15 17.59
CA ASN A 113 -4.88 13.88 16.96
C ASN A 113 -3.90 13.55 15.84
N GLU A 114 -3.28 12.40 15.94
CA GLU A 114 -2.48 11.80 14.86
C GLU A 114 -3.41 11.31 13.73
N VAL A 115 -3.16 11.71 12.48
CA VAL A 115 -4.03 11.37 11.36
C VAL A 115 -3.27 10.82 10.16
N ILE A 116 -3.93 9.99 9.37
CA ILE A 116 -3.49 9.65 8.01
C ILE A 116 -3.91 10.80 7.08
N ASN A 117 -2.93 11.43 6.42
CA ASN A 117 -3.14 12.64 5.63
C ASN A 117 -3.16 12.40 4.11
N LYS A 118 -3.05 11.14 3.66
CA LYS A 118 -3.07 10.82 2.20
C LYS A 118 -4.38 11.22 1.53
N TYR A 119 -5.50 11.16 2.26
CA TYR A 119 -6.84 11.43 1.75
C TYR A 119 -7.46 12.58 2.55
N PRO A 120 -7.11 13.83 2.23
CA PRO A 120 -7.53 14.98 3.05
C PRO A 120 -9.04 15.24 2.99
N GLY A 121 -9.73 14.80 1.94
CA GLY A 121 -11.15 15.09 1.79
C GLY A 121 -11.41 16.58 1.63
N GLY A 122 -12.46 17.05 2.28
CA GLY A 122 -12.91 18.42 2.24
C GLY A 122 -14.44 18.47 2.21
N GLU A 123 -15.00 19.65 1.92
CA GLU A 123 -16.44 19.81 1.71
C GLU A 123 -16.94 18.89 0.59
N VAL A 124 -16.05 18.52 -0.31
CA VAL A 124 -16.29 17.63 -1.44
C VAL A 124 -15.22 16.57 -1.45
N THR A 125 -15.63 15.35 -1.20
CA THR A 125 -14.78 14.18 -1.22
C THR A 125 -14.40 13.80 -2.65
N THR A 126 -13.33 14.39 -3.12
CA THR A 126 -12.80 14.16 -4.48
C THR A 126 -11.45 13.44 -4.49
N ASP A 127 -11.02 12.92 -3.33
CA ASP A 127 -9.77 12.14 -3.28
C ASP A 127 -9.85 10.95 -4.25
N PRO A 128 -8.86 10.78 -5.14
CA PRO A 128 -8.85 9.67 -6.08
C PRO A 128 -8.66 8.35 -5.32
N ILE A 129 -9.39 7.31 -5.71
CA ILE A 129 -9.17 5.96 -5.20
C ILE A 129 -8.13 5.29 -6.09
N ILE A 130 -6.87 5.37 -5.69
CA ILE A 130 -5.75 4.83 -6.45
C ILE A 130 -5.70 3.32 -6.26
N ILE A 131 -5.81 2.56 -7.34
CA ILE A 131 -5.77 1.10 -7.34
C ILE A 131 -4.38 0.58 -7.65
N THR A 132 -3.68 1.23 -8.60
CA THR A 132 -2.32 0.86 -8.99
C THR A 132 -1.51 2.09 -9.37
N ARG A 133 -0.25 2.11 -8.93
CA ARG A 133 0.70 3.17 -9.24
C ARG A 133 2.12 2.62 -9.38
N LEU A 134 2.98 3.42 -10.02
CA LEU A 134 4.31 2.98 -10.41
C LEU A 134 5.21 2.64 -9.20
N GLY A 135 5.10 3.37 -8.09
CA GLY A 135 5.86 3.07 -6.86
C GLY A 135 5.66 1.64 -6.37
N GLU A 136 4.45 1.08 -6.50
CA GLU A 136 4.21 -0.33 -6.20
C GLU A 136 4.97 -1.26 -7.16
N MET A 137 5.07 -0.90 -8.44
CA MET A 137 5.79 -1.72 -9.43
C MET A 137 7.29 -1.79 -9.11
N TYR A 138 7.89 -0.69 -8.65
CA TYR A 138 9.27 -0.69 -8.15
C TYR A 138 9.47 -1.66 -7.00
N LEU A 139 8.54 -1.69 -6.05
CA LEU A 139 8.61 -2.58 -4.88
C LEU A 139 8.35 -4.05 -5.25
N ILE A 140 7.44 -4.32 -6.20
CA ILE A 140 7.22 -5.68 -6.73
C ILE A 140 8.48 -6.16 -7.44
N SER A 141 9.05 -5.34 -8.29
CA SER A 141 10.28 -5.67 -9.04
C SER A 141 11.46 -5.91 -8.07
N ALA A 142 11.63 -5.03 -7.08
CA ALA A 142 12.67 -5.15 -6.07
C ALA A 142 12.57 -6.50 -5.36
N GLU A 143 11.41 -6.81 -4.79
CA GLU A 143 11.19 -8.05 -4.04
C GLU A 143 11.35 -9.29 -4.92
N ALA A 144 10.75 -9.28 -6.10
CA ALA A 144 10.73 -10.44 -6.98
C ALA A 144 12.10 -10.79 -7.58
N GLN A 145 13.01 -9.82 -7.68
CA GLN A 145 14.38 -10.02 -8.17
C GLN A 145 15.39 -10.38 -7.07
N GLY A 146 15.02 -10.26 -5.78
CA GLY A 146 15.88 -10.52 -4.64
C GLY A 146 17.03 -9.51 -4.48
N LEU A 147 17.85 -9.69 -3.44
CA LEU A 147 18.92 -8.76 -3.07
C LEU A 147 19.87 -8.44 -4.24
N SER A 148 20.28 -9.45 -4.99
CA SER A 148 21.32 -9.31 -6.01
C SER A 148 20.95 -8.38 -7.17
N LYS A 149 19.68 -8.25 -7.51
CA LYS A 149 19.18 -7.45 -8.63
C LYS A 149 18.13 -6.42 -8.21
N GLY A 150 17.29 -6.79 -7.26
CA GLY A 150 16.18 -5.97 -6.81
C GLY A 150 16.58 -4.76 -5.97
N LEU A 151 17.76 -4.80 -5.33
CA LEU A 151 18.28 -3.70 -4.53
C LEU A 151 18.37 -2.38 -5.32
N THR A 152 18.69 -2.45 -6.59
CA THR A 152 18.71 -1.27 -7.48
C THR A 152 17.33 -0.60 -7.52
N ARG A 153 16.28 -1.37 -7.73
CA ARG A 153 14.91 -0.83 -7.80
C ARG A 153 14.42 -0.27 -6.46
N LEU A 154 14.76 -0.93 -5.36
CA LEU A 154 14.47 -0.40 -4.03
C LEU A 154 15.15 0.96 -3.81
N ASN A 155 16.43 1.05 -4.11
CA ASN A 155 17.20 2.28 -3.91
C ASN A 155 16.82 3.40 -4.89
N GLU A 156 16.44 3.10 -6.12
CA GLU A 156 15.87 4.09 -7.05
C GLU A 156 14.61 4.74 -6.49
N LEU A 157 13.68 3.94 -5.96
CA LEU A 157 12.47 4.48 -5.32
C LEU A 157 12.81 5.31 -4.07
N ARG A 158 13.65 4.81 -3.18
CA ARG A 158 14.07 5.51 -1.96
C ARG A 158 14.73 6.86 -2.28
N ASN A 159 15.67 6.85 -3.20
CA ASN A 159 16.36 8.08 -3.62
C ASN A 159 15.38 9.11 -4.21
N PHE A 160 14.41 8.67 -5.01
CA PHE A 160 13.36 9.56 -5.51
C PHE A 160 12.51 10.16 -4.37
N ARG A 161 12.22 9.37 -3.33
CA ARG A 161 11.48 9.80 -2.13
C ARG A 161 12.33 10.66 -1.16
N GLY A 162 13.60 10.94 -1.50
CA GLY A 162 14.51 11.78 -0.70
C GLY A 162 15.36 11.01 0.32
N LEU A 163 15.29 9.68 0.31
CA LEU A 163 15.98 8.83 1.26
C LEU A 163 17.32 8.30 0.72
N PRO A 164 18.30 8.05 1.58
CA PRO A 164 19.55 7.40 1.17
C PRO A 164 19.32 5.96 0.76
N SER A 165 20.24 5.45 -0.06
CA SER A 165 20.29 4.03 -0.41
C SER A 165 20.53 3.16 0.83
N VAL A 166 19.90 2.00 0.87
CA VAL A 166 20.15 0.96 1.87
C VAL A 166 21.11 -0.11 1.31
N HIS A 167 21.81 -0.79 2.21
CA HIS A 167 22.81 -1.80 1.87
C HIS A 167 22.62 -3.06 2.74
N PRO A 168 21.51 -3.80 2.59
CA PRO A 168 21.26 -5.02 3.35
C PRO A 168 22.34 -6.05 3.06
N ALA A 169 22.79 -6.76 4.11
CA ALA A 169 23.84 -7.75 4.00
C ALA A 169 23.32 -9.13 3.58
N THR A 170 22.08 -9.44 3.89
CA THR A 170 21.44 -10.73 3.65
C THR A 170 20.11 -10.59 2.92
N GLU A 171 19.60 -11.68 2.35
CA GLU A 171 18.25 -11.71 1.77
C GLU A 171 17.18 -11.40 2.83
N GLU A 172 17.37 -11.80 4.08
CA GLU A 172 16.43 -11.49 5.17
C GLU A 172 16.42 -10.00 5.48
N ASP A 173 17.59 -9.37 5.62
CA ASP A 173 17.69 -7.91 5.80
C ASP A 173 17.06 -7.15 4.61
N PHE A 174 17.22 -7.69 3.41
CA PHE A 174 16.63 -7.11 2.20
C PHE A 174 15.10 -7.20 2.21
N ILE A 175 14.53 -8.34 2.60
CA ILE A 175 13.08 -8.49 2.74
C ILE A 175 12.54 -7.56 3.83
N ASP A 176 13.24 -7.38 4.92
CA ASP A 176 12.87 -6.43 5.97
C ASP A 176 12.91 -4.98 5.45
N ALA A 177 13.93 -4.61 4.67
CA ALA A 177 14.01 -3.31 4.02
C ALA A 177 12.83 -3.09 3.04
N ILE A 178 12.49 -4.10 2.23
CA ILE A 178 11.32 -4.07 1.34
C ILE A 178 10.02 -3.90 2.13
N LEU A 179 9.83 -4.66 3.20
CA LEU A 179 8.61 -4.56 4.03
C LEU A 179 8.45 -3.19 4.69
N ASN A 180 9.55 -2.59 5.13
CA ASN A 180 9.55 -1.25 5.68
C ASN A 180 9.23 -0.21 4.61
N GLU A 181 9.86 -0.31 3.44
CA GLU A 181 9.60 0.60 2.32
C GLU A 181 8.15 0.47 1.81
N ARG A 182 7.62 -0.77 1.69
CA ARG A 182 6.22 -1.00 1.36
C ARG A 182 5.27 -0.40 2.39
N HIS A 183 5.63 -0.43 3.67
CA HIS A 183 4.81 0.14 4.73
C HIS A 183 4.69 1.66 4.62
N THR A 184 5.80 2.37 4.41
CA THR A 184 5.80 3.83 4.23
C THR A 184 5.19 4.25 2.90
N GLU A 185 5.59 3.61 1.81
CA GLU A 185 5.13 3.92 0.46
C GLU A 185 3.62 3.68 0.31
N LEU A 186 3.12 2.53 0.77
CA LEU A 186 1.76 2.07 0.56
C LEU A 186 0.87 2.24 1.81
N LEU A 187 1.25 3.13 2.75
CA LEU A 187 0.47 3.42 3.95
C LEU A 187 -0.98 3.77 3.59
N ALA A 188 -1.94 3.14 4.25
CA ALA A 188 -3.39 3.32 4.06
C ALA A 188 -3.93 2.98 2.64
N GLU A 189 -3.16 2.26 1.82
CA GLU A 189 -3.60 1.78 0.51
C GLU A 189 -4.05 0.30 0.52
N GLY A 190 -4.16 -0.32 1.71
CA GLY A 190 -4.73 -1.65 1.88
C GLY A 190 -3.76 -2.83 1.70
N PHE A 191 -2.45 -2.60 1.67
CA PHE A 191 -1.45 -3.64 1.38
C PHE A 191 -0.88 -4.35 2.60
N ARG A 192 -0.68 -3.64 3.73
CA ARG A 192 0.12 -4.12 4.86
C ARG A 192 -0.27 -5.49 5.37
N TRP A 193 -1.55 -5.75 5.59
CA TRP A 193 -2.04 -7.04 6.06
C TRP A 193 -1.62 -8.19 5.13
N PHE A 194 -1.83 -8.03 3.85
CA PHE A 194 -1.50 -9.05 2.85
C PHE A 194 0.01 -9.28 2.74
N ASP A 195 0.82 -8.23 2.86
CA ASP A 195 2.28 -8.33 2.86
C ASP A 195 2.76 -9.12 4.07
N LEU A 196 2.27 -8.84 5.26
CA LEU A 196 2.63 -9.55 6.48
C LEU A 196 2.19 -11.02 6.45
N VAL A 197 1.00 -11.31 5.92
CA VAL A 197 0.50 -12.68 5.79
C VAL A 197 1.35 -13.49 4.81
N ARG A 198 1.60 -12.98 3.60
CA ARG A 198 2.34 -13.71 2.56
C ARG A 198 3.80 -13.94 2.91
N LEU A 199 4.42 -13.03 3.66
CA LEU A 199 5.80 -13.13 4.14
C LEU A 199 5.92 -13.76 5.53
N ASN A 200 4.80 -14.24 6.11
CA ASN A 200 4.74 -14.87 7.43
C ASN A 200 5.30 -13.98 8.56
N ARG A 201 5.04 -12.68 8.48
CA ARG A 201 5.51 -11.66 9.44
C ARG A 201 4.39 -11.13 10.37
N LEU A 202 3.18 -11.70 10.30
CA LEU A 202 2.03 -11.18 11.05
C LEU A 202 2.26 -11.24 12.57
N GLU A 203 2.84 -12.34 13.05
CA GLU A 203 3.11 -12.54 14.49
C GLU A 203 4.24 -11.63 14.97
N SER A 204 5.35 -11.56 14.23
CA SER A 204 6.50 -10.73 14.60
C SER A 204 6.20 -9.23 14.58
N ASP A 205 5.39 -8.77 13.64
CA ASP A 205 5.14 -7.34 13.44
C ASP A 205 3.96 -6.81 14.24
N LEU A 206 2.89 -7.60 14.39
CA LEU A 206 1.63 -7.19 15.00
C LEU A 206 1.21 -8.01 16.23
N GLY A 207 1.96 -9.07 16.56
CA GLY A 207 1.64 -9.93 17.69
C GLY A 207 0.41 -10.83 17.49
N PHE A 208 -0.11 -10.93 16.26
CA PHE A 208 -1.22 -11.82 15.96
C PHE A 208 -0.74 -13.25 15.77
N GLU A 209 -1.38 -14.21 16.45
CA GLU A 209 -1.11 -15.62 16.27
C GLU A 209 -1.25 -16.06 14.81
N ARG A 210 -0.49 -17.07 14.41
CA ARG A 210 -0.46 -17.61 13.03
C ARG A 210 -1.85 -18.01 12.49
N LYS A 211 -2.81 -18.32 13.37
CA LYS A 211 -4.19 -18.63 12.97
C LYS A 211 -4.85 -17.50 12.17
N TYR A 212 -4.48 -16.25 12.44
CA TYR A 212 -5.02 -15.07 11.75
C TYR A 212 -4.54 -14.92 10.32
N ASN A 213 -3.56 -15.70 9.86
CA ASN A 213 -3.20 -15.76 8.44
C ASN A 213 -4.37 -16.22 7.56
N LYS A 214 -5.34 -16.93 8.14
CA LYS A 214 -6.60 -17.31 7.52
C LYS A 214 -7.74 -16.95 8.45
N LEU A 215 -8.47 -15.90 8.12
CA LEU A 215 -9.62 -15.46 8.90
C LEU A 215 -10.73 -16.54 8.91
N PRO A 216 -11.59 -16.57 9.94
CA PRO A 216 -12.72 -17.50 9.98
C PRO A 216 -13.72 -17.20 8.87
N ILE A 217 -14.30 -18.26 8.33
CA ILE A 217 -15.41 -18.11 7.38
C ILE A 217 -16.65 -17.70 8.19
N PRO A 218 -17.34 -16.63 7.78
CA PRO A 218 -18.50 -16.11 8.51
C PRO A 218 -19.56 -17.19 8.76
N ALA A 219 -20.15 -17.17 9.94
CA ALA A 219 -21.16 -18.16 10.34
C ALA A 219 -22.38 -18.15 9.38
N LYS A 220 -22.76 -16.98 8.87
CA LYS A 220 -23.84 -16.83 7.88
C LYS A 220 -23.55 -17.61 6.59
N GLU A 221 -22.34 -17.50 6.05
CA GLU A 221 -21.95 -18.22 4.83
C GLU A 221 -22.00 -19.74 5.04
N ARG A 222 -21.52 -20.21 6.20
CA ARG A 222 -21.55 -21.63 6.58
C ARG A 222 -22.98 -22.16 6.82
N SER A 223 -23.88 -21.31 7.27
CA SER A 223 -25.28 -21.69 7.45
C SER A 223 -26.01 -21.89 6.11
N LEU A 224 -25.65 -21.11 5.10
CA LEU A 224 -26.20 -21.20 3.75
C LEU A 224 -25.62 -22.35 2.93
N ASN A 225 -24.34 -22.66 3.15
CA ASN A 225 -23.66 -23.75 2.44
C ASN A 225 -23.11 -24.77 3.47
N LYS A 226 -23.82 -25.88 3.65
CA LYS A 226 -23.45 -26.96 4.61
C LYS A 226 -22.17 -27.72 4.22
N LEU A 227 -21.71 -27.60 2.98
CA LEU A 227 -20.46 -28.20 2.50
C LEU A 227 -19.24 -27.29 2.79
N LEU A 228 -19.47 -26.07 3.26
CA LEU A 228 -18.40 -25.11 3.55
C LEU A 228 -17.83 -25.35 4.94
N ASN A 229 -16.72 -26.07 5.00
CA ASN A 229 -16.00 -26.31 6.26
C ASN A 229 -15.25 -25.06 6.72
N GLN A 230 -15.17 -24.88 8.05
CA GLN A 230 -14.37 -23.81 8.65
C GLN A 230 -12.88 -24.06 8.44
N ASN A 231 -12.11 -22.98 8.37
CA ASN A 231 -10.64 -23.05 8.40
C ASN A 231 -10.18 -23.77 9.68
N SER A 232 -9.18 -24.66 9.57
CA SER A 232 -8.79 -25.59 10.62
C SER A 232 -8.56 -24.97 11.99
N TYR A 233 -7.94 -23.78 12.07
CA TYR A 233 -7.71 -23.07 13.33
C TYR A 233 -8.98 -22.48 13.97
N TRP A 234 -10.11 -22.49 13.26
CA TRP A 234 -11.38 -21.93 13.69
C TRP A 234 -12.49 -22.99 13.71
N ALA A 235 -12.12 -24.28 13.60
CA ALA A 235 -13.04 -25.40 13.44
C ALA A 235 -13.61 -25.96 14.75
N ASN A 236 -13.54 -25.23 15.87
CA ASN A 236 -14.13 -25.65 17.15
C ASN A 236 -15.61 -25.36 17.22
#